data_9708876042aa0e54bb8855adeb0e236a
#
_entry.id   9708876042aa0e54bb8855adeb0e236a
#
_cell.length_a   1.000
_cell.length_b   1.000
_cell.length_c   1.000
_cell.angle_alpha   90.00
_cell.angle_beta   90.00
_cell.angle_gamma   90.00
#
_symmetry.space_group_name_H-M   'P 1'
#
loop_
_entity.id
_entity.type
_entity.pdbx_description
1 polymer ?
#
loop_
_entity_poly.entity_id
_entity_poly.type
_entity_poly.pdbx_seq_one_letter_code
_entity_poly.pdbx_strand_id
1 'polypeptide(L)'
;ATDLEFPEGPVVMPDGSVVLVEIRGKRLTRVYPDGRKEVVAQIPGGPNGAALGPDGKMYICNNGGFSWIPTGKMIMPGPQPDDYQGGSIQRVDLQSGKVETVVSKCGEHALRGPNDLVFDKHGGLWFSELGKRRAREMDVGGMYYLKPGMKEVVEVVHGVLPANGIGLSPDENTVYIAETPTARLWAYDLSAPGTLKPRDVIYRGERGKPIAGLGGYQMFDS
;
A
#
# COMPACT_ATOMS: atom_id res chain seq x y z
N ALA A 1 1.22 19.21 -11.19
CA ALA A 1 1.77 18.57 -12.40
C ALA A 1 0.63 17.91 -13.19
N THR A 2 0.78 17.85 -14.49
CA THR A 2 -0.13 17.16 -15.43
C THR A 2 0.61 15.99 -16.08
N ASP A 3 -0.12 15.17 -16.87
CA ASP A 3 0.46 14.07 -17.66
C ASP A 3 1.21 13.03 -16.80
N LEU A 4 0.64 12.71 -15.64
CA LEU A 4 1.04 11.58 -14.82
C LEU A 4 0.13 10.38 -15.12
N GLU A 5 0.70 9.19 -15.14
CA GLU A 5 0.01 7.97 -15.51
C GLU A 5 -0.48 7.19 -14.28
N PHE A 6 -1.64 7.60 -13.77
CA PHE A 6 -2.25 7.08 -12.54
C PHE A 6 -1.33 7.25 -11.34
N PRO A 7 -1.15 8.52 -10.87
CA PRO A 7 -0.26 8.85 -9.76
C PRO A 7 -0.84 8.37 -8.42
N GLU A 8 0.03 7.82 -7.56
CA GLU A 8 -0.29 7.32 -6.23
C GLU A 8 0.89 7.51 -5.25
N GLY A 9 0.66 7.29 -3.97
CA GLY A 9 1.65 7.29 -2.91
C GLY A 9 2.52 8.56 -2.87
N PRO A 10 1.95 9.77 -2.80
CA PRO A 10 2.74 10.99 -2.82
C PRO A 10 3.49 11.20 -1.51
N VAL A 11 4.79 11.45 -1.59
CA VAL A 11 5.68 11.76 -0.47
C VAL A 11 6.31 13.13 -0.66
N VAL A 12 6.05 14.05 0.27
CA VAL A 12 6.67 15.39 0.25
C VAL A 12 8.10 15.28 0.77
N MET A 13 9.04 15.80 -0.01
CA MET A 13 10.46 15.81 0.32
C MET A 13 10.88 17.12 0.99
N PRO A 14 11.99 17.16 1.77
CA PRO A 14 12.44 18.35 2.47
C PRO A 14 12.71 19.57 1.57
N ASP A 15 13.02 19.36 0.29
CA ASP A 15 13.23 20.44 -0.70
C ASP A 15 11.94 20.95 -1.33
N GLY A 16 10.77 20.50 -0.86
CA GLY A 16 9.46 20.85 -1.36
C GLY A 16 9.05 20.12 -2.64
N SER A 17 9.88 19.22 -3.16
CA SER A 17 9.46 18.32 -4.25
C SER A 17 8.55 17.23 -3.72
N VAL A 18 7.79 16.59 -4.61
CA VAL A 18 6.96 15.42 -4.30
C VAL A 18 7.47 14.23 -5.09
N VAL A 19 7.77 13.15 -4.38
CA VAL A 19 8.06 11.86 -5.02
C VAL A 19 6.79 11.04 -4.97
N LEU A 20 6.41 10.44 -6.10
CA LEU A 20 5.19 9.65 -6.23
C LEU A 20 5.41 8.48 -7.19
N VAL A 21 4.59 7.47 -7.10
CA VAL A 21 4.56 6.40 -8.08
C VAL A 21 3.54 6.70 -9.17
N GLU A 22 3.77 6.16 -10.35
CA GLU A 22 2.80 6.13 -11.44
C GLU A 22 2.49 4.65 -11.74
N ILE A 23 1.34 4.16 -11.27
CA ILE A 23 1.00 2.72 -11.37
C ILE A 23 1.00 2.27 -12.83
N ARG A 24 0.31 3.03 -13.69
CA ARG A 24 0.22 2.73 -15.11
C ARG A 24 1.55 3.01 -15.84
N GLY A 25 2.26 4.04 -15.41
CA GLY A 25 3.57 4.40 -15.93
C GLY A 25 4.69 3.46 -15.50
N LYS A 26 4.43 2.59 -14.52
CA LYS A 26 5.39 1.62 -13.95
C LYS A 26 6.70 2.29 -13.53
N ARG A 27 6.61 3.44 -12.83
CA ARG A 27 7.77 4.27 -12.47
C ARG A 27 7.58 5.04 -11.18
N LEU A 28 8.71 5.45 -10.59
CA LEU A 28 8.81 6.43 -9.52
C LEU A 28 9.19 7.76 -10.14
N THR A 29 8.39 8.79 -9.88
CA THR A 29 8.56 10.13 -10.47
C THR A 29 8.73 11.17 -9.37
N ARG A 30 9.66 12.09 -9.54
CA ARG A 30 9.81 13.28 -8.71
C ARG A 30 9.28 14.49 -9.44
N VAL A 31 8.43 15.24 -8.76
CA VAL A 31 7.84 16.48 -9.24
C VAL A 31 8.39 17.63 -8.40
N TYR A 32 9.05 18.59 -9.03
CA TYR A 32 9.64 19.74 -8.38
C TYR A 32 8.62 20.89 -8.25
N PRO A 33 8.86 21.87 -7.33
CA PRO A 33 7.95 23.01 -7.16
C PRO A 33 7.72 23.85 -8.41
N ASP A 34 8.68 23.86 -9.34
CA ASP A 34 8.59 24.55 -10.64
C ASP A 34 7.76 23.75 -11.68
N GLY A 35 7.27 22.58 -11.32
CA GLY A 35 6.49 21.69 -12.20
C GLY A 35 7.34 20.72 -13.05
N ARG A 36 8.65 20.81 -13.02
CA ARG A 36 9.56 19.88 -13.68
C ARG A 36 9.38 18.47 -13.11
N LYS A 37 9.40 17.48 -13.98
CA LYS A 37 9.29 16.05 -13.63
C LYS A 37 10.59 15.33 -13.96
N GLU A 38 10.93 14.37 -13.11
CA GLU A 38 12.08 13.50 -13.27
C GLU A 38 11.68 12.07 -12.96
N VAL A 39 11.97 11.14 -13.85
CA VAL A 39 11.80 9.71 -13.58
C VAL A 39 13.00 9.24 -12.75
N VAL A 40 12.75 8.91 -11.48
CA VAL A 40 13.78 8.43 -10.55
C VAL A 40 14.14 6.97 -10.84
N ALA A 41 13.12 6.14 -11.11
CA ALA A 41 13.32 4.72 -11.37
C ALA A 41 12.17 4.14 -12.21
N GLN A 42 12.50 3.15 -13.05
CA GLN A 42 11.50 2.28 -13.67
C GLN A 42 11.20 1.13 -12.72
N ILE A 43 9.91 0.86 -12.50
CA ILE A 43 9.42 -0.14 -11.55
C ILE A 43 8.41 -1.04 -12.25
N PRO A 44 8.84 -2.13 -12.89
CA PRO A 44 7.92 -3.07 -13.53
C PRO A 44 6.88 -3.63 -12.56
N GLY A 45 5.69 -3.94 -13.06
CA GLY A 45 4.54 -4.36 -12.26
C GLY A 45 3.56 -3.21 -12.02
N GLY A 46 3.27 -2.91 -10.78
CA GLY A 46 2.34 -1.83 -10.38
C GLY A 46 2.79 -1.19 -9.08
N PRO A 47 3.72 -0.23 -9.11
CA PRO A 47 4.05 0.55 -7.93
C PRO A 47 2.81 1.34 -7.50
N ASN A 48 2.40 1.20 -6.23
CA ASN A 48 1.16 1.78 -5.72
C ASN A 48 1.45 2.73 -4.54
N GLY A 49 1.47 2.24 -3.29
CA GLY A 49 1.86 3.08 -2.16
C GLY A 49 3.37 3.34 -2.10
N ALA A 50 3.77 4.49 -1.54
CA ALA A 50 5.17 4.84 -1.31
C ALA A 50 5.35 5.53 0.04
N ALA A 51 6.47 5.25 0.73
CA ALA A 51 6.88 5.93 1.95
C ALA A 51 8.40 6.06 2.03
N LEU A 52 8.87 7.17 2.59
CA LEU A 52 10.30 7.37 2.85
C LEU A 52 10.70 6.56 4.09
N GLY A 53 11.63 5.63 3.92
CA GLY A 53 12.14 4.80 5.01
C GLY A 53 13.15 5.52 5.90
N PRO A 54 13.43 4.98 7.08
CA PRO A 54 14.40 5.54 8.02
C PRO A 54 15.85 5.52 7.49
N ASP A 55 16.10 4.72 6.45
CA ASP A 55 17.39 4.66 5.73
C ASP A 55 17.49 5.67 4.59
N GLY A 56 16.51 6.57 4.44
CA GLY A 56 16.44 7.59 3.40
C GLY A 56 16.09 7.06 2.00
N LYS A 57 15.72 5.80 1.88
CA LYS A 57 15.26 5.20 0.62
C LYS A 57 13.74 5.21 0.54
N MET A 58 13.21 5.18 -0.69
CA MET A 58 11.77 5.09 -0.92
C MET A 58 11.34 3.63 -0.92
N TYR A 59 10.40 3.29 -0.03
CA TYR A 59 9.78 1.97 -0.01
C TYR A 59 8.47 2.03 -0.78
N ILE A 60 8.18 0.95 -1.52
CA ILE A 60 7.06 0.91 -2.47
C ILE A 60 6.33 -0.42 -2.33
N CYS A 61 5.02 -0.34 -2.20
CA CYS A 61 4.13 -1.46 -2.43
C CYS A 61 4.02 -1.69 -3.95
N ASN A 62 4.54 -2.80 -4.44
CA ASN A 62 4.32 -3.20 -5.83
C ASN A 62 3.23 -4.27 -5.87
N ASN A 63 2.07 -3.91 -6.41
CA ASN A 63 0.91 -4.79 -6.49
C ASN A 63 0.90 -5.69 -7.73
N GLY A 64 1.93 -5.66 -8.56
CA GLY A 64 2.02 -6.43 -9.80
C GLY A 64 1.22 -5.86 -10.98
N GLY A 65 0.55 -4.71 -10.80
CA GLY A 65 -0.17 -4.01 -11.86
C GLY A 65 -1.66 -4.35 -11.97
N PHE A 66 -2.32 -3.62 -12.85
CA PHE A 66 -3.72 -3.79 -13.22
C PHE A 66 -3.86 -3.85 -14.75
N SER A 67 -4.88 -4.55 -15.24
CA SER A 67 -5.44 -4.22 -16.55
C SER A 67 -6.13 -2.84 -16.47
N TRP A 68 -6.28 -2.15 -17.58
CA TRP A 68 -6.80 -0.79 -17.58
C TRP A 68 -8.09 -0.70 -18.38
N ILE A 69 -9.13 -0.13 -17.77
CA ILE A 69 -10.46 -0.02 -18.36
C ILE A 69 -10.72 1.46 -18.70
N PRO A 70 -10.80 1.80 -20.00
CA PRO A 70 -11.23 3.13 -20.39
C PRO A 70 -12.70 3.37 -19.99
N THR A 71 -12.96 4.48 -19.29
CA THR A 71 -14.29 4.88 -18.84
C THR A 71 -14.52 6.34 -19.21
N GLY A 72 -14.97 6.58 -20.41
CA GLY A 72 -15.11 7.92 -20.98
C GLY A 72 -13.75 8.65 -21.05
N LYS A 73 -13.59 9.75 -20.30
CA LYS A 73 -12.32 10.50 -20.20
C LYS A 73 -11.36 9.97 -19.16
N MET A 74 -11.76 8.99 -18.36
CA MET A 74 -10.95 8.42 -17.29
C MET A 74 -10.48 7.01 -17.67
N ILE A 75 -9.44 6.56 -16.98
CA ILE A 75 -8.94 5.19 -17.04
C ILE A 75 -9.02 4.64 -15.62
N MET A 76 -9.65 3.49 -15.45
CA MET A 76 -9.83 2.85 -14.15
C MET A 76 -9.00 1.57 -14.04
N PRO A 77 -8.49 1.24 -12.83
CA PRO A 77 -7.83 -0.04 -12.61
C PRO A 77 -8.84 -1.18 -12.76
N GLY A 78 -8.46 -2.15 -13.55
CA GLY A 78 -9.23 -3.37 -13.83
C GLY A 78 -8.72 -4.58 -13.02
N PRO A 79 -9.05 -5.80 -13.46
CA PRO A 79 -8.55 -7.03 -12.89
C PRO A 79 -7.04 -7.20 -13.01
N GLN A 80 -6.55 -8.33 -12.49
CA GLN A 80 -5.17 -8.77 -12.64
C GLN A 80 -4.76 -8.76 -14.12
N PRO A 81 -3.61 -8.17 -14.48
CA PRO A 81 -3.15 -8.15 -15.87
C PRO A 81 -2.52 -9.51 -16.26
N ASP A 82 -2.41 -9.76 -17.56
CA ASP A 82 -1.86 -11.03 -18.08
C ASP A 82 -0.35 -11.17 -17.79
N ASP A 83 0.38 -10.05 -17.65
CA ASP A 83 1.81 -10.01 -17.33
C ASP A 83 2.12 -9.99 -15.83
N TYR A 84 1.14 -10.29 -14.98
CA TYR A 84 1.30 -10.29 -13.53
C TYR A 84 2.36 -11.29 -13.04
N GLN A 85 3.32 -10.80 -12.23
CA GLN A 85 4.45 -11.58 -11.69
C GLN A 85 4.42 -11.74 -10.16
N GLY A 86 3.34 -11.32 -9.50
CA GLY A 86 3.24 -11.30 -8.02
C GLY A 86 3.35 -9.91 -7.44
N GLY A 87 3.13 -9.84 -6.12
CA GLY A 87 3.29 -8.62 -5.33
C GLY A 87 4.60 -8.62 -4.54
N SER A 88 5.07 -7.44 -4.16
CA SER A 88 6.28 -7.29 -3.35
C SER A 88 6.35 -5.92 -2.66
N ILE A 89 7.12 -5.84 -1.58
CA ILE A 89 7.66 -4.60 -1.07
C ILE A 89 9.02 -4.39 -1.72
N GLN A 90 9.20 -3.25 -2.34
CA GLN A 90 10.44 -2.85 -3.00
C GLN A 90 11.04 -1.63 -2.31
N ARG A 91 12.33 -1.40 -2.54
CA ARG A 91 13.08 -0.26 -2.03
C ARG A 91 13.86 0.37 -3.16
N VAL A 92 13.77 1.70 -3.28
CA VAL A 92 14.45 2.48 -4.31
C VAL A 92 15.43 3.46 -3.68
N ASP A 93 16.66 3.42 -4.13
CA ASP A 93 17.65 4.44 -3.83
C ASP A 93 17.40 5.66 -4.72
N LEU A 94 17.07 6.80 -4.09
CA LEU A 94 16.64 7.99 -4.82
C LEU A 94 17.75 8.69 -5.62
N GLN A 95 19.01 8.38 -5.34
CA GLN A 95 20.15 8.97 -6.06
C GLN A 95 20.53 8.16 -7.29
N SER A 96 20.57 6.85 -7.14
CA SER A 96 20.99 5.94 -8.22
C SER A 96 19.85 5.38 -9.05
N GLY A 97 18.60 5.49 -8.56
CA GLY A 97 17.43 4.83 -9.16
C GLY A 97 17.43 3.31 -9.00
N LYS A 98 18.35 2.75 -8.20
CA LYS A 98 18.43 1.29 -8.00
C LYS A 98 17.21 0.78 -7.26
N VAL A 99 16.52 -0.20 -7.84
CA VAL A 99 15.36 -0.89 -7.25
C VAL A 99 15.80 -2.25 -6.70
N GLU A 100 15.37 -2.56 -5.49
CA GLU A 100 15.63 -3.84 -4.82
C GLU A 100 14.32 -4.39 -4.25
N THR A 101 14.07 -5.68 -4.43
CA THR A 101 12.98 -6.37 -3.73
C THR A 101 13.40 -6.65 -2.29
N VAL A 102 12.59 -6.16 -1.34
CA VAL A 102 12.80 -6.38 0.08
C VAL A 102 12.15 -7.69 0.51
N VAL A 103 10.84 -7.83 0.24
CA VAL A 103 10.09 -9.07 0.50
C VAL A 103 9.02 -9.27 -0.57
N SER A 104 8.68 -10.52 -0.86
CA SER A 104 7.62 -10.92 -1.80
C SER A 104 6.71 -11.99 -1.21
N LYS A 105 6.91 -12.37 0.07
CA LYS A 105 6.09 -13.37 0.75
C LYS A 105 6.07 -13.15 2.26
N CYS A 106 5.03 -13.67 2.91
CA CYS A 106 4.91 -13.83 4.34
C CYS A 106 4.84 -15.33 4.66
N GLY A 107 5.89 -15.90 5.29
CA GLY A 107 6.04 -17.34 5.42
C GLY A 107 5.99 -18.02 4.05
N GLU A 108 5.07 -18.97 3.87
CA GLU A 108 4.86 -19.68 2.61
C GLU A 108 3.90 -18.95 1.64
N HIS A 109 3.23 -17.89 2.10
CA HIS A 109 2.25 -17.15 1.30
C HIS A 109 2.91 -16.05 0.48
N ALA A 110 2.81 -16.12 -0.83
CA ALA A 110 3.26 -15.06 -1.73
C ALA A 110 2.35 -13.83 -1.58
N LEU A 111 2.94 -12.64 -1.50
CA LEU A 111 2.20 -11.39 -1.59
C LEU A 111 1.55 -11.27 -2.97
N ARG A 112 0.30 -10.81 -3.00
CA ARG A 112 -0.50 -10.74 -4.23
C ARG A 112 -0.64 -9.32 -4.77
N GLY A 113 -0.92 -8.37 -3.88
CA GLY A 113 -1.15 -7.00 -4.27
C GLY A 113 -0.95 -6.02 -3.12
N PRO A 114 0.27 -5.90 -2.56
CA PRO A 114 0.56 -4.85 -1.59
C PRO A 114 0.12 -3.50 -2.13
N ASN A 115 -0.57 -2.71 -1.29
CA ASN A 115 -1.21 -1.50 -1.78
C ASN A 115 -0.59 -0.25 -1.16
N ASP A 116 -0.71 -0.05 0.14
CA ASP A 116 -0.24 1.13 0.83
C ASP A 116 0.62 0.78 2.05
N LEU A 117 1.42 1.73 2.54
CA LEU A 117 2.41 1.48 3.58
C LEU A 117 2.73 2.70 4.44
N VAL A 118 3.05 2.45 5.70
CA VAL A 118 3.50 3.48 6.65
C VAL A 118 4.57 2.92 7.58
N PHE A 119 5.63 3.69 7.85
CA PHE A 119 6.63 3.36 8.85
C PHE A 119 6.16 3.78 10.24
N ASP A 120 6.48 2.95 11.25
CA ASP A 120 6.39 3.35 12.64
C ASP A 120 7.70 3.97 13.15
N LYS A 121 7.66 4.57 14.32
CA LYS A 121 8.84 5.20 14.96
C LYS A 121 9.97 4.23 15.32
N HIS A 122 9.71 2.94 15.29
CA HIS A 122 10.70 1.88 15.56
C HIS A 122 11.38 1.39 14.29
N GLY A 123 10.98 1.90 13.13
CA GLY A 123 11.50 1.52 11.82
C GLY A 123 10.88 0.24 11.26
N GLY A 124 9.77 -0.22 11.82
CA GLY A 124 8.93 -1.26 11.23
C GLY A 124 8.01 -0.69 10.17
N LEU A 125 7.59 -1.52 9.24
CA LEU A 125 6.76 -1.13 8.11
C LEU A 125 5.43 -1.86 8.14
N TRP A 126 4.35 -1.12 8.35
CA TRP A 126 2.99 -1.59 8.17
C TRP A 126 2.61 -1.47 6.71
N PHE A 127 1.94 -2.47 6.17
CA PHE A 127 1.42 -2.41 4.80
C PHE A 127 0.11 -3.19 4.66
N SER A 128 -0.71 -2.69 3.75
CA SER A 128 -1.96 -3.33 3.35
C SER A 128 -1.76 -4.24 2.15
N GLU A 129 -2.58 -5.26 2.06
CA GLU A 129 -2.64 -6.21 0.95
C GLU A 129 -4.03 -6.13 0.31
N LEU A 130 -4.11 -5.55 -0.88
CA LEU A 130 -5.36 -5.45 -1.64
C LEU A 130 -5.78 -6.81 -2.21
N GLY A 131 -4.82 -7.66 -2.52
CA GLY A 131 -5.03 -8.85 -3.33
C GLY A 131 -5.23 -8.54 -4.82
N LYS A 132 -5.70 -9.53 -5.56
CA LYS A 132 -6.02 -9.43 -6.99
C LYS A 132 -7.43 -9.90 -7.28
N ARG A 133 -8.11 -9.15 -8.14
CA ARG A 133 -9.41 -9.55 -8.70
C ARG A 133 -9.20 -10.20 -10.06
N ARG A 134 -9.86 -11.29 -10.29
CA ARG A 134 -9.94 -12.03 -11.55
C ARG A 134 -11.39 -12.09 -12.02
N ALA A 135 -11.66 -12.72 -13.15
CA ALA A 135 -12.99 -12.71 -13.73
C ALA A 135 -14.09 -13.25 -12.79
N ARG A 136 -13.78 -14.30 -12.02
CA ARG A 136 -14.75 -14.98 -11.13
C ARG A 136 -14.21 -15.21 -9.71
N GLU A 137 -13.03 -14.69 -9.40
CA GLU A 137 -12.33 -14.88 -8.14
C GLU A 137 -11.69 -13.58 -7.65
N MET A 138 -11.51 -13.47 -6.36
CA MET A 138 -10.79 -12.36 -5.74
C MET A 138 -9.99 -12.89 -4.56
N ASP A 139 -8.74 -12.43 -4.43
CA ASP A 139 -7.95 -12.70 -3.24
C ASP A 139 -8.54 -11.94 -2.05
N VAL A 140 -8.43 -12.52 -0.88
CA VAL A 140 -8.77 -11.85 0.37
C VAL A 140 -7.55 -11.09 0.84
N GLY A 141 -7.73 -9.83 1.16
CA GLY A 141 -6.66 -8.96 1.61
C GLY A 141 -6.38 -9.05 3.10
N GLY A 142 -5.45 -8.22 3.55
CA GLY A 142 -5.03 -8.21 4.94
C GLY A 142 -4.13 -7.05 5.30
N MET A 143 -3.62 -7.08 6.50
CA MET A 143 -2.67 -6.14 7.06
C MET A 143 -1.45 -6.89 7.55
N TYR A 144 -0.27 -6.39 7.18
CA TYR A 144 1.02 -7.01 7.45
C TYR A 144 1.96 -6.04 8.15
N TYR A 145 2.89 -6.60 8.88
CA TYR A 145 3.97 -5.86 9.51
C TYR A 145 5.33 -6.46 9.14
N LEU A 146 6.16 -5.68 8.49
CA LEU A 146 7.55 -6.03 8.23
C LEU A 146 8.41 -5.47 9.36
N LYS A 147 9.00 -6.36 10.15
CA LYS A 147 9.79 -5.99 11.34
C LYS A 147 11.00 -5.13 10.99
N PRO A 148 11.50 -4.30 11.93
CA PRO A 148 12.77 -3.62 11.77
C PRO A 148 13.87 -4.60 11.34
N GLY A 149 14.75 -4.15 10.42
CA GLY A 149 15.74 -5.02 9.77
C GLY A 149 15.25 -5.66 8.47
N MET A 150 13.96 -5.48 8.13
CA MET A 150 13.36 -5.76 6.81
C MET A 150 13.53 -7.21 6.32
N LYS A 151 13.42 -8.19 7.21
CA LYS A 151 13.60 -9.62 6.88
C LYS A 151 12.41 -10.50 7.24
N GLU A 152 11.61 -10.11 8.23
CA GLU A 152 10.52 -10.92 8.74
C GLU A 152 9.20 -10.18 8.61
N VAL A 153 8.27 -10.76 7.87
CA VAL A 153 6.89 -10.28 7.71
C VAL A 153 5.97 -11.07 8.63
N VAL A 154 5.10 -10.36 9.33
CA VAL A 154 4.04 -10.91 10.16
C VAL A 154 2.71 -10.58 9.50
N GLU A 155 1.85 -11.57 9.29
CA GLU A 155 0.45 -11.36 8.96
C GLU A 155 -0.29 -10.97 10.24
N VAL A 156 -0.71 -9.71 10.33
CA VAL A 156 -1.37 -9.17 11.54
C VAL A 156 -2.87 -9.39 11.49
N VAL A 157 -3.47 -9.19 10.31
CA VAL A 157 -4.89 -9.43 10.04
C VAL A 157 -5.06 -10.02 8.67
N HIS A 158 -5.78 -11.14 8.57
CA HIS A 158 -6.31 -11.68 7.33
C HIS A 158 -7.81 -11.45 7.26
N GLY A 159 -8.36 -11.23 6.07
CA GLY A 159 -9.81 -11.13 5.87
C GLY A 159 -10.34 -9.69 5.76
N VAL A 160 -9.51 -8.70 5.46
CA VAL A 160 -9.92 -7.34 5.07
C VAL A 160 -10.19 -7.31 3.57
N LEU A 161 -11.36 -6.85 3.15
CA LEU A 161 -11.87 -6.94 1.77
C LEU A 161 -11.89 -5.59 1.05
N PRO A 162 -11.23 -5.44 -0.06
CA PRO A 162 -9.79 -5.43 -0.19
C PRO A 162 -9.19 -4.32 0.67
N ALA A 163 -8.08 -4.59 1.33
CA ALA A 163 -7.38 -3.61 2.15
C ALA A 163 -6.65 -2.61 1.26
N ASN A 164 -6.95 -1.31 1.42
CA ASN A 164 -6.37 -0.21 0.67
C ASN A 164 -5.48 0.65 1.58
N GLY A 165 -5.78 1.93 1.81
CA GLY A 165 -4.97 2.80 2.62
C GLY A 165 -4.69 2.30 4.03
N ILE A 166 -3.51 2.57 4.56
CA ILE A 166 -3.10 2.22 5.91
C ILE A 166 -2.39 3.39 6.57
N GLY A 167 -2.67 3.63 7.86
CA GLY A 167 -2.04 4.70 8.61
C GLY A 167 -1.98 4.41 10.10
N LEU A 168 -1.14 5.15 10.80
CA LEU A 168 -0.99 5.08 12.25
C LEU A 168 -1.58 6.33 12.92
N SER A 169 -2.09 6.19 14.15
CA SER A 169 -2.38 7.34 14.99
C SER A 169 -1.10 8.09 15.37
N PRO A 170 -1.16 9.38 15.73
CA PRO A 170 0.04 10.15 16.11
C PRO A 170 0.82 9.55 17.29
N ASP A 171 0.16 8.84 18.19
CA ASP A 171 0.79 8.13 19.30
C ASP A 171 1.21 6.70 18.97
N GLU A 172 0.89 6.24 17.74
CA GLU A 172 1.13 4.90 17.22
C GLU A 172 0.51 3.76 18.06
N ASN A 173 -0.56 4.06 18.80
CA ASN A 173 -1.31 3.07 19.56
C ASN A 173 -2.47 2.45 18.75
N THR A 174 -2.75 2.99 17.58
CA THR A 174 -3.82 2.54 16.69
C THR A 174 -3.34 2.49 15.25
N VAL A 175 -3.63 1.41 14.54
CA VAL A 175 -3.49 1.33 13.09
C VAL A 175 -4.87 1.41 12.44
N TYR A 176 -4.97 2.22 11.40
CA TYR A 176 -6.16 2.40 10.58
C TYR A 176 -5.99 1.71 9.24
N ILE A 177 -7.07 1.13 8.72
CA ILE A 177 -7.06 0.51 7.40
C ILE A 177 -8.37 0.78 6.67
N ALA A 178 -8.29 1.22 5.42
CA ALA A 178 -9.42 1.41 4.54
C ALA A 178 -9.83 0.09 3.87
N GLU A 179 -11.12 -0.22 3.91
CA GLU A 179 -11.74 -1.34 3.21
C GLU A 179 -12.65 -0.76 2.12
N THR A 180 -12.09 -0.56 0.92
CA THR A 180 -12.72 0.23 -0.15
C THR A 180 -14.09 -0.29 -0.59
N PRO A 181 -14.30 -1.58 -0.93
CA PRO A 181 -15.59 -2.03 -1.45
C PRO A 181 -16.72 -2.02 -0.42
N THR A 182 -16.40 -2.10 0.86
CA THR A 182 -17.39 -2.07 1.93
C THR A 182 -17.62 -0.67 2.47
N ALA A 183 -16.86 0.31 1.95
CA ALA A 183 -16.88 1.69 2.39
C ALA A 183 -16.69 1.83 3.90
N ARG A 184 -15.69 1.14 4.47
CA ARG A 184 -15.36 1.16 5.89
C ARG A 184 -13.94 1.59 6.14
N LEU A 185 -13.77 2.35 7.21
CA LEU A 185 -12.47 2.59 7.83
C LEU A 185 -12.44 1.84 9.16
N TRP A 186 -11.45 0.98 9.33
CA TRP A 186 -11.24 0.17 10.52
C TRP A 186 -10.13 0.75 11.38
N ALA A 187 -10.28 0.67 12.70
CA ALA A 187 -9.26 0.99 13.69
C ALA A 187 -8.93 -0.25 14.52
N TYR A 188 -7.66 -0.53 14.67
CA TYR A 188 -7.12 -1.64 15.45
C TYR A 188 -6.19 -1.11 16.53
N ASP A 189 -6.49 -1.39 17.79
CA ASP A 189 -5.62 -1.00 18.91
C ASP A 189 -4.38 -1.91 18.96
N LEU A 190 -3.22 -1.30 19.17
CA LEU A 190 -1.94 -1.99 19.23
C LEU A 190 -1.52 -2.24 20.68
N SER A 191 -1.00 -3.43 20.98
CA SER A 191 -0.28 -3.75 22.22
C SER A 191 1.21 -3.59 22.10
N ALA A 192 1.73 -3.75 20.87
CA ALA A 192 3.13 -3.55 20.49
C ALA A 192 3.22 -3.40 18.96
N PRO A 193 4.34 -2.94 18.40
CA PRO A 193 4.58 -2.95 16.95
C PRO A 193 4.32 -4.33 16.34
N GLY A 194 3.47 -4.40 15.34
CA GLY A 194 3.07 -5.65 14.69
C GLY A 194 2.13 -6.54 15.50
N THR A 195 1.59 -6.07 16.63
CA THR A 195 0.74 -6.89 17.50
C THR A 195 -0.50 -6.12 17.94
N LEU A 196 -1.66 -6.67 17.65
CA LEU A 196 -2.95 -6.11 18.07
C LEU A 196 -3.23 -6.41 19.56
N LYS A 197 -4.00 -5.53 20.21
CA LYS A 197 -4.63 -5.86 21.49
C LYS A 197 -5.68 -6.94 21.28
N PRO A 198 -5.74 -7.97 22.15
CA PRO A 198 -6.84 -8.91 22.13
C PRO A 198 -8.19 -8.19 22.26
N ARG A 199 -9.17 -8.60 21.48
CA ARG A 199 -10.55 -8.14 21.60
C ARG A 199 -11.45 -9.29 22.00
N ASP A 200 -12.34 -9.05 22.96
CA ASP A 200 -13.48 -9.92 23.22
C ASP A 200 -14.47 -9.76 22.08
N VAL A 201 -14.36 -10.58 21.06
CA VAL A 201 -15.26 -10.54 19.90
C VAL A 201 -16.18 -11.74 19.92
N ILE A 202 -17.47 -11.49 20.04
CA ILE A 202 -18.52 -12.53 20.01
C ILE A 202 -18.66 -13.12 18.59
N TYR A 203 -18.22 -12.44 17.54
CA TYR A 203 -18.32 -12.88 16.15
C TYR A 203 -17.02 -12.73 15.38
N ARG A 204 -16.50 -13.89 14.99
CA ARG A 204 -15.48 -14.16 13.96
C ARG A 204 -14.50 -13.06 13.63
N GLY A 205 -13.28 -13.30 14.00
CA GLY A 205 -12.13 -12.61 13.49
C GLY A 205 -11.87 -11.31 14.22
N GLU A 206 -10.63 -11.07 14.45
CA GLU A 206 -10.03 -9.91 15.09
C GLU A 206 -10.16 -8.67 14.21
N ARG A 207 -11.40 -8.35 13.77
CA ARG A 207 -11.66 -7.16 13.01
C ARG A 207 -11.59 -5.95 13.94
N GLY A 208 -10.98 -4.89 13.45
CA GLY A 208 -10.94 -3.62 14.13
C GLY A 208 -12.32 -3.02 14.40
N LYS A 209 -12.35 -1.90 15.08
CA LYS A 209 -13.57 -1.11 15.28
C LYS A 209 -13.81 -0.30 14.00
N PRO A 210 -15.01 -0.40 13.37
CA PRO A 210 -15.36 0.52 12.29
C PRO A 210 -15.56 1.93 12.86
N ILE A 211 -14.91 2.92 12.28
CA ILE A 211 -14.98 4.32 12.72
C ILE A 211 -15.59 5.25 11.68
N ALA A 212 -15.73 4.79 10.44
CA ALA A 212 -16.37 5.55 9.36
C ALA A 212 -17.07 4.61 8.38
N GLY A 213 -17.86 5.17 7.47
CA GLY A 213 -18.60 4.39 6.47
C GLY A 213 -19.82 3.65 7.03
N LEU A 214 -20.34 4.06 8.17
CA LEU A 214 -21.46 3.39 8.85
C LEU A 214 -22.83 3.78 8.28
N GLY A 215 -22.89 4.74 7.38
CA GLY A 215 -24.10 5.17 6.70
C GLY A 215 -23.77 5.80 5.36
N GLY A 216 -24.43 5.37 4.30
CA GLY A 216 -24.14 5.78 2.94
C GLY A 216 -22.96 5.03 2.30
N TYR A 217 -22.77 5.28 1.01
CA TYR A 217 -21.71 4.65 0.23
C TYR A 217 -20.54 5.62 0.05
N GLN A 218 -19.40 5.29 0.61
CA GLN A 218 -18.16 6.05 0.51
C GLN A 218 -17.02 5.08 0.18
N MET A 219 -16.33 5.30 -0.92
CA MET A 219 -15.14 4.53 -1.25
C MET A 219 -13.93 5.21 -0.60
N PHE A 220 -13.37 4.57 0.43
CA PHE A 220 -12.12 5.00 1.03
C PHE A 220 -10.94 4.46 0.22
N ASP A 221 -9.95 5.29 0.00
CA ASP A 221 -8.67 4.95 -0.62
C ASP A 221 -7.55 5.15 0.42
N SER A 222 -6.54 5.90 0.16
CA SER A 222 -5.44 6.21 1.07
C SER A 222 -5.41 7.69 1.47
#